data_52f540823ab29f2eea703174c2533bf7
#
_entry.id   52f540823ab29f2eea703174c2533bf7
#
_cell.length_a   1.000
_cell.length_b   1.000
_cell.length_c   1.000
_cell.angle_alpha   90.00
_cell.angle_beta   90.00
_cell.angle_gamma   90.00
#
_symmetry.space_group_name_H-M   'P 1'
#
loop_
_entity.id
_entity.type
_entity.pdbx_description
1 polymer ?
#
loop_
_entity_poly.entity_id
_entity_poly.type
_entity_poly.pdbx_seq_one_letter_code
_entity_poly.pdbx_strand_id
1 'polypeptide(L)'
;MEIGQIIKERYEIIQLLGEGGMSYVYKANDRQLKRTVAIKTLKPNYVQQEKFVERFKREAQTAANLNHPNIVQIFDWGIGDEPFFVMEYIEGNTLTSIIAKRRTISLNDVLFIGAQVSSGLQAAHSKGLVHRDIKPGNIMITPEGKVKVTDFGIVSLQNEESDITKTGSILGTASYISPEQAQGKPVSKESDLYSVSYTHLTLPTKA
;
A
#
# COMPACT_ATOMS: atom_id res chain seq x y z
N MET A 1 -16.67 7.60 -7.22
CA MET A 1 -16.56 8.88 -6.46
C MET A 1 -16.17 10.01 -7.39
N GLU A 2 -16.72 11.20 -7.17
CA GLU A 2 -16.49 12.40 -7.99
C GLU A 2 -15.84 13.52 -7.17
N ILE A 3 -15.11 14.43 -7.84
CA ILE A 3 -14.53 15.60 -7.17
C ILE A 3 -15.66 16.49 -6.66
N GLY A 4 -15.57 16.95 -5.42
CA GLY A 4 -16.62 17.72 -4.72
C GLY A 4 -17.65 16.83 -4.01
N GLN A 5 -17.68 15.53 -4.24
CA GLN A 5 -18.56 14.61 -3.51
C GLN A 5 -18.18 14.60 -2.02
N ILE A 6 -19.20 14.56 -1.15
CA ILE A 6 -19.01 14.46 0.30
C ILE A 6 -19.46 13.07 0.76
N ILE A 7 -18.56 12.33 1.39
CA ILE A 7 -18.76 10.97 1.89
C ILE A 7 -19.03 11.05 3.40
N LYS A 8 -20.03 10.31 3.89
CA LYS A 8 -20.45 10.32 5.32
C LYS A 8 -20.64 11.74 5.88
N GLU A 9 -21.09 12.69 5.07
CA GLU A 9 -21.27 14.11 5.46
C GLU A 9 -20.01 14.77 6.04
N ARG A 10 -18.84 14.13 5.84
CA ARG A 10 -17.58 14.49 6.49
C ARG A 10 -16.41 14.66 5.54
N TYR A 11 -16.24 13.75 4.59
CA TYR A 11 -15.04 13.71 3.75
C TYR A 11 -15.34 14.26 2.37
N GLU A 12 -14.79 15.41 2.03
CA GLU A 12 -14.95 16.06 0.73
C GLU A 12 -13.81 15.65 -0.21
N ILE A 13 -14.15 15.04 -1.34
CA ILE A 13 -13.19 14.60 -2.36
C ILE A 13 -12.62 15.81 -3.09
N ILE A 14 -11.29 15.95 -3.08
CA ILE A 14 -10.58 17.08 -3.69
C ILE A 14 -9.95 16.70 -5.04
N GLN A 15 -9.29 15.53 -5.10
CA GLN A 15 -8.47 15.14 -6.24
C GLN A 15 -8.27 13.63 -6.30
N LEU A 16 -8.20 13.07 -7.51
CA LEU A 16 -7.70 11.72 -7.72
C LEU A 16 -6.16 11.73 -7.60
N LEU A 17 -5.61 10.94 -6.66
CA LEU A 17 -4.17 10.79 -6.45
C LEU A 17 -3.57 9.66 -7.27
N GLY A 18 -4.32 8.58 -7.45
CA GLY A 18 -3.85 7.42 -8.19
C GLY A 18 -4.93 6.39 -8.48
N GLU A 19 -4.63 5.58 -9.48
CA GLU A 19 -5.45 4.46 -9.90
C GLU A 19 -4.63 3.17 -9.81
N GLY A 20 -5.08 2.25 -8.97
CA GLY A 20 -4.53 0.90 -8.86
C GLY A 20 -5.33 -0.11 -9.71
N GLY A 21 -4.93 -1.37 -9.67
CA GLY A 21 -5.63 -2.44 -10.39
C GLY A 21 -7.11 -2.51 -10.01
N MET A 22 -7.42 -2.55 -8.72
CA MET A 22 -8.78 -2.74 -8.19
C MET A 22 -9.35 -1.52 -7.46
N SER A 23 -8.58 -0.46 -7.28
CA SER A 23 -8.95 0.67 -6.42
C SER A 23 -8.55 2.01 -7.00
N TYR A 24 -9.23 3.04 -6.55
CA TYR A 24 -8.83 4.44 -6.68
C TYR A 24 -8.37 4.97 -5.33
N VAL A 25 -7.45 5.93 -5.36
CA VAL A 25 -7.02 6.69 -4.18
C VAL A 25 -7.26 8.17 -4.44
N TYR A 26 -7.99 8.81 -3.54
CA TYR A 26 -8.34 10.24 -3.62
C TYR A 26 -7.71 11.01 -2.48
N LYS A 27 -7.34 12.26 -2.72
CA LYS A 27 -7.13 13.28 -1.70
C LYS A 27 -8.49 13.80 -1.27
N ALA A 28 -8.71 13.94 0.04
CA ALA A 28 -9.95 14.47 0.58
C ALA A 28 -9.69 15.38 1.78
N ASN A 29 -10.67 16.21 2.11
CA ASN A 29 -10.67 17.05 3.29
C ASN A 29 -11.62 16.47 4.34
N ASP A 30 -11.10 16.13 5.52
CA ASP A 30 -11.89 15.81 6.70
C ASP A 30 -12.46 17.13 7.28
N ARG A 31 -13.70 17.45 6.97
CA ARG A 31 -14.35 18.71 7.33
C ARG A 31 -14.53 18.87 8.85
N GLN A 32 -14.64 17.75 9.57
CA GLN A 32 -14.78 17.77 11.03
C GLN A 32 -13.47 18.07 11.73
N LEU A 33 -12.38 17.37 11.32
CA LEU A 33 -11.06 17.52 11.94
C LEU A 33 -10.18 18.55 11.22
N LYS A 34 -10.69 19.17 10.13
CA LYS A 34 -9.98 20.20 9.32
C LYS A 34 -8.58 19.75 8.91
N ARG A 35 -8.47 18.53 8.41
CA ARG A 35 -7.20 17.95 7.96
C ARG A 35 -7.35 17.28 6.60
N THR A 36 -6.25 17.19 5.88
CA THR A 36 -6.17 16.41 4.65
C THR A 36 -6.04 14.92 4.97
N VAL A 37 -6.77 14.09 4.24
CA VAL A 37 -6.73 12.62 4.32
C VAL A 37 -6.63 12.02 2.92
N ALA A 38 -6.25 10.74 2.83
CA ALA A 38 -6.40 9.96 1.62
C ALA A 38 -7.57 8.98 1.78
N ILE A 39 -8.32 8.77 0.70
CA ILE A 39 -9.43 7.83 0.67
C ILE A 39 -9.17 6.81 -0.43
N LYS A 40 -9.12 5.53 -0.06
CA LYS A 40 -9.04 4.42 -0.99
C LYS A 40 -10.42 3.80 -1.14
N THR A 41 -10.84 3.54 -2.39
CA THR A 41 -12.13 2.91 -2.70
C THR A 41 -11.97 1.86 -3.78
N LEU A 42 -12.85 0.84 -3.79
CA LEU A 42 -12.91 -0.14 -4.87
C LEU A 42 -13.43 0.48 -6.17
N LYS A 43 -12.92 0.01 -7.30
CA LYS A 43 -13.48 0.33 -8.61
C LYS A 43 -14.86 -0.32 -8.77
N PRO A 44 -15.79 0.31 -9.54
CA PRO A 44 -17.17 -0.18 -9.69
C PRO A 44 -17.28 -1.66 -10.12
N ASN A 45 -16.37 -2.14 -10.98
CA ASN A 45 -16.36 -3.52 -11.46
C ASN A 45 -16.12 -4.56 -10.35
N TYR A 46 -15.53 -4.15 -9.22
CA TYR A 46 -15.20 -5.03 -8.10
C TYR A 46 -16.19 -4.91 -6.94
N VAL A 47 -16.97 -3.83 -6.89
CA VAL A 47 -17.96 -3.61 -5.82
C VAL A 47 -19.06 -4.67 -5.80
N GLN A 48 -19.44 -5.17 -6.99
CA GLN A 48 -20.46 -6.23 -7.11
C GLN A 48 -19.93 -7.63 -6.82
N GLN A 49 -18.64 -7.79 -6.58
CA GLN A 49 -18.00 -9.08 -6.31
C GLN A 49 -17.68 -9.19 -4.82
N GLU A 50 -18.51 -9.91 -4.09
CA GLU A 50 -18.42 -10.06 -2.62
C GLU A 50 -17.00 -10.39 -2.13
N LYS A 51 -16.28 -11.26 -2.82
CA LYS A 51 -14.90 -11.64 -2.48
C LYS A 51 -13.94 -10.44 -2.44
N PHE A 52 -14.10 -9.45 -3.33
CA PHE A 52 -13.24 -8.25 -3.33
C PHE A 52 -13.64 -7.26 -2.24
N VAL A 53 -14.93 -7.13 -1.97
CA VAL A 53 -15.44 -6.30 -0.87
C VAL A 53 -14.97 -6.84 0.47
N GLU A 54 -15.08 -8.15 0.70
CA GLU A 54 -14.60 -8.82 1.91
C GLU A 54 -13.08 -8.64 2.12
N ARG A 55 -12.29 -8.76 1.04
CA ARG A 55 -10.84 -8.52 1.08
C ARG A 55 -10.52 -7.08 1.43
N PHE A 56 -11.17 -6.14 0.76
CA PHE A 56 -11.01 -4.71 1.01
C PHE A 56 -11.35 -4.33 2.45
N LYS A 57 -12.44 -4.88 2.99
CA LYS A 57 -12.83 -4.75 4.40
C LYS A 57 -11.75 -5.30 5.33
N ARG A 58 -11.24 -6.50 5.05
CA ARG A 58 -10.20 -7.14 5.86
C ARG A 58 -8.91 -6.33 5.85
N GLU A 59 -8.51 -5.77 4.71
CA GLU A 59 -7.36 -4.86 4.59
C GLU A 59 -7.53 -3.67 5.54
N ALA A 60 -8.68 -2.98 5.46
CA ALA A 60 -8.98 -1.83 6.31
C ALA A 60 -8.96 -2.19 7.81
N GLN A 61 -9.64 -3.28 8.21
CA GLN A 61 -9.72 -3.72 9.60
C GLN A 61 -8.36 -4.12 10.17
N THR A 62 -7.54 -4.78 9.37
CA THR A 62 -6.22 -5.26 9.78
C THR A 62 -5.25 -4.10 9.98
N ALA A 63 -5.19 -3.20 8.99
CA ALA A 63 -4.31 -2.04 9.05
C ALA A 63 -4.77 -0.99 10.09
N ALA A 64 -6.07 -0.92 10.41
CA ALA A 64 -6.59 -0.01 11.45
C ALA A 64 -6.00 -0.28 12.85
N ASN A 65 -5.57 -1.51 13.12
CA ASN A 65 -4.94 -1.88 14.39
C ASN A 65 -3.43 -1.58 14.43
N LEU A 66 -2.85 -1.11 13.32
CA LEU A 66 -1.44 -0.74 13.26
C LEU A 66 -1.29 0.77 13.54
N ASN A 67 -0.50 1.09 14.55
CA ASN A 67 -0.10 2.46 14.85
C ASN A 67 1.43 2.48 14.99
N HIS A 68 2.11 2.94 13.94
CA HIS A 68 3.57 3.02 13.90
C HIS A 68 4.03 4.15 12.97
N PRO A 69 5.10 4.90 13.29
CA PRO A 69 5.55 6.03 12.48
C PRO A 69 5.89 5.66 11.03
N ASN A 70 6.29 4.42 10.77
CA ASN A 70 6.63 3.94 9.43
C ASN A 70 5.51 3.13 8.75
N ILE A 71 4.28 3.21 9.24
CA ILE A 71 3.09 2.59 8.61
C ILE A 71 2.06 3.68 8.37
N VAL A 72 1.39 3.66 7.22
CA VAL A 72 0.24 4.53 6.95
C VAL A 72 -0.92 4.16 7.86
N GLN A 73 -1.41 5.13 8.63
CA GLN A 73 -2.49 4.92 9.58
C GLN A 73 -3.85 4.95 8.90
N ILE A 74 -4.73 4.01 9.21
CA ILE A 74 -6.14 4.04 8.82
C ILE A 74 -6.94 4.72 9.95
N PHE A 75 -7.82 5.65 9.56
CA PHE A 75 -8.61 6.46 10.49
C PHE A 75 -10.07 6.05 10.55
N ASP A 76 -10.65 5.63 9.42
CA ASP A 76 -12.07 5.31 9.28
C ASP A 76 -12.28 4.39 8.07
N TRP A 77 -13.43 3.72 8.02
CA TRP A 77 -13.82 2.92 6.87
C TRP A 77 -15.34 2.81 6.77
N GLY A 78 -15.83 2.51 5.59
CA GLY A 78 -17.26 2.31 5.34
C GLY A 78 -17.51 1.24 4.31
N ILE A 79 -18.60 0.48 4.54
CA ILE A 79 -19.15 -0.47 3.60
C ILE A 79 -20.52 0.06 3.19
N GLY A 80 -20.82 -0.02 1.91
CA GLY A 80 -22.05 0.41 1.30
C GLY A 80 -21.93 0.22 -0.19
N ASP A 81 -22.68 0.99 -0.96
CA ASP A 81 -22.60 0.95 -2.43
C ASP A 81 -21.20 1.28 -2.98
N GLU A 82 -20.42 2.07 -2.24
CA GLU A 82 -19.04 2.40 -2.55
C GLU A 82 -18.14 2.14 -1.32
N PRO A 83 -17.60 0.92 -1.14
CA PRO A 83 -16.70 0.60 -0.05
C PRO A 83 -15.44 1.48 -0.07
N PHE A 84 -15.08 2.07 1.07
CA PHE A 84 -13.92 2.93 1.18
C PHE A 84 -13.26 2.82 2.56
N PHE A 85 -12.00 3.22 2.65
CA PHE A 85 -11.35 3.56 3.90
C PHE A 85 -10.55 4.85 3.80
N VAL A 86 -10.50 5.53 4.95
CA VAL A 86 -9.82 6.82 5.13
C VAL A 86 -8.51 6.58 5.82
N MET A 87 -7.44 7.11 5.26
CA MET A 87 -6.09 6.91 5.78
C MET A 87 -5.29 8.22 5.82
N GLU A 88 -4.17 8.16 6.48
CA GLU A 88 -3.17 9.23 6.53
C GLU A 88 -2.79 9.66 5.11
N TYR A 89 -2.92 10.95 4.82
CA TYR A 89 -2.40 11.54 3.60
C TYR A 89 -0.91 11.78 3.76
N ILE A 90 -0.11 11.16 2.90
CA ILE A 90 1.35 11.35 2.89
C ILE A 90 1.69 12.35 1.80
N GLU A 91 2.14 13.53 2.22
CA GLU A 91 2.75 14.49 1.31
C GLU A 91 4.16 14.03 0.96
N GLY A 92 4.28 13.33 -0.17
CA GLY A 92 5.54 12.69 -0.56
C GLY A 92 5.45 11.98 -1.90
N ASN A 93 6.47 11.19 -2.20
CA ASN A 93 6.56 10.40 -3.42
C ASN A 93 6.76 8.92 -3.08
N THR A 94 6.27 8.03 -3.95
CA THR A 94 6.63 6.61 -3.85
C THR A 94 8.11 6.42 -4.18
N LEU A 95 8.72 5.40 -3.60
CA LEU A 95 10.11 5.04 -3.90
C LEU A 95 10.29 4.72 -5.39
N THR A 96 9.29 4.12 -6.05
CA THR A 96 9.26 3.95 -7.52
C THR A 96 9.42 5.29 -8.23
N SER A 97 8.65 6.30 -7.84
CA SER A 97 8.70 7.63 -8.46
C SER A 97 10.05 8.32 -8.22
N ILE A 98 10.63 8.13 -7.03
CA ILE A 98 11.95 8.69 -6.69
C ILE A 98 13.04 8.03 -7.54
N ILE A 99 13.02 6.70 -7.69
CA ILE A 99 13.97 5.96 -8.52
C ILE A 99 13.89 6.43 -9.97
N ALA A 100 12.67 6.55 -10.51
CA ALA A 100 12.47 7.00 -11.88
C ALA A 100 13.03 8.42 -12.15
N LYS A 101 12.91 9.32 -11.17
CA LYS A 101 13.37 10.71 -11.28
C LYS A 101 14.88 10.87 -11.04
N ARG A 102 15.44 10.21 -10.01
CA ARG A 102 16.83 10.42 -9.57
C ARG A 102 17.84 9.52 -10.27
N ARG A 103 17.41 8.44 -10.92
CA ARG A 103 18.24 7.40 -11.55
C ARG A 103 19.21 6.67 -10.61
N THR A 104 19.64 7.31 -9.51
CA THR A 104 20.51 6.70 -8.49
C THR A 104 20.14 7.20 -7.10
N ILE A 105 20.31 6.32 -6.11
CA ILE A 105 20.09 6.61 -4.68
C ILE A 105 21.42 6.38 -3.97
N SER A 106 21.75 7.18 -2.95
CA SER A 106 22.96 6.97 -2.16
C SER A 106 22.85 5.70 -1.32
N LEU A 107 23.96 5.03 -1.04
CA LEU A 107 23.95 3.86 -0.15
C LEU A 107 23.38 4.19 1.24
N ASN A 108 23.69 5.38 1.76
CA ASN A 108 23.15 5.82 3.05
C ASN A 108 21.62 5.96 3.01
N ASP A 109 21.04 6.51 1.92
CA ASP A 109 19.60 6.58 1.77
C ASP A 109 18.97 5.20 1.67
N VAL A 110 19.61 4.26 0.94
CA VAL A 110 19.14 2.86 0.85
C VAL A 110 19.08 2.22 2.23
N LEU A 111 20.15 2.33 3.01
CA LEU A 111 20.21 1.79 4.36
C LEU A 111 19.19 2.44 5.29
N PHE A 112 19.02 3.76 5.18
CA PHE A 112 18.06 4.52 6.00
C PHE A 112 16.61 4.14 5.66
N ILE A 113 16.27 4.00 4.37
CA ILE A 113 14.95 3.54 3.93
C ILE A 113 14.69 2.13 4.44
N GLY A 114 15.69 1.22 4.28
CA GLY A 114 15.59 -0.16 4.73
C GLY A 114 15.33 -0.30 6.21
N ALA A 115 16.03 0.47 7.02
CA ALA A 115 15.84 0.47 8.47
C ALA A 115 14.42 0.90 8.86
N GLN A 116 13.87 1.95 8.24
CA GLN A 116 12.52 2.42 8.52
C GLN A 116 11.43 1.44 8.05
N VAL A 117 11.59 0.85 6.84
CA VAL A 117 10.68 -0.19 6.35
C VAL A 117 10.68 -1.39 7.29
N SER A 118 11.87 -1.87 7.67
CA SER A 118 12.02 -3.00 8.59
C SER A 118 11.40 -2.72 9.96
N SER A 119 11.52 -1.49 10.47
CA SER A 119 10.88 -1.06 11.72
C SER A 119 9.35 -1.13 11.63
N GLY A 120 8.76 -0.65 10.53
CA GLY A 120 7.32 -0.78 10.28
C GLY A 120 6.88 -2.24 10.19
N LEU A 121 7.60 -3.07 9.43
CA LEU A 121 7.29 -4.49 9.30
C LEU A 121 7.42 -5.24 10.62
N GLN A 122 8.41 -4.93 11.43
CA GLN A 122 8.56 -5.53 12.77
C GLN A 122 7.33 -5.25 13.64
N ALA A 123 6.80 -4.02 13.62
CA ALA A 123 5.59 -3.66 14.35
C ALA A 123 4.36 -4.43 13.84
N ALA A 124 4.22 -4.65 12.53
CA ALA A 124 3.15 -5.46 11.96
C ALA A 124 3.31 -6.95 12.31
N HIS A 125 4.51 -7.50 12.13
CA HIS A 125 4.82 -8.90 12.41
C HIS A 125 4.63 -9.27 13.89
N SER A 126 4.91 -8.35 14.83
CA SER A 126 4.65 -8.56 16.25
C SER A 126 3.16 -8.74 16.59
N LYS A 127 2.28 -8.29 15.68
CA LYS A 127 0.83 -8.48 15.74
C LYS A 127 0.32 -9.61 14.84
N GLY A 128 1.23 -10.44 14.31
CA GLY A 128 0.90 -11.55 13.42
C GLY A 128 0.47 -11.12 12.00
N LEU A 129 0.76 -9.87 11.61
CA LEU A 129 0.38 -9.33 10.32
C LEU A 129 1.55 -9.37 9.34
N VAL A 130 1.35 -9.99 8.18
CA VAL A 130 2.31 -10.05 7.07
C VAL A 130 1.85 -9.13 5.97
N HIS A 131 2.76 -8.32 5.41
CA HIS A 131 2.42 -7.33 4.37
C HIS A 131 2.11 -7.97 3.01
N ARG A 132 2.92 -8.93 2.58
CA ARG A 132 2.75 -9.77 1.36
C ARG A 132 2.96 -9.07 0.02
N ASP A 133 3.10 -7.75 -0.03
CA ASP A 133 3.29 -6.98 -1.28
C ASP A 133 4.28 -5.82 -1.06
N ILE A 134 5.42 -6.09 -0.43
CA ILE A 134 6.50 -5.08 -0.29
C ILE A 134 7.16 -4.86 -1.64
N LYS A 135 7.11 -3.59 -2.08
CA LYS A 135 7.72 -3.12 -3.33
C LYS A 135 7.90 -1.60 -3.28
N PRO A 136 8.74 -1.00 -4.13
CA PRO A 136 8.98 0.45 -4.14
C PRO A 136 7.70 1.30 -4.32
N GLY A 137 6.67 0.76 -4.98
CA GLY A 137 5.38 1.43 -5.14
C GLY A 137 4.58 1.57 -3.85
N ASN A 138 4.81 0.67 -2.87
CA ASN A 138 4.13 0.64 -1.58
C ASN A 138 5.00 1.26 -0.45
N ILE A 139 6.05 1.98 -0.81
CA ILE A 139 6.92 2.72 0.11
C ILE A 139 6.86 4.19 -0.27
N MET A 140 6.33 5.02 0.60
CA MET A 140 6.28 6.49 0.42
C MET A 140 7.36 7.17 1.26
N ILE A 141 7.93 8.25 0.72
CA ILE A 141 8.96 9.05 1.38
C ILE A 141 8.51 10.51 1.36
N THR A 142 8.44 11.12 2.54
CA THR A 142 8.12 12.55 2.68
C THR A 142 9.34 13.42 2.35
N PRO A 143 9.16 14.76 2.13
CA PRO A 143 10.28 15.68 1.94
C PRO A 143 11.28 15.67 3.10
N GLU A 144 10.82 15.42 4.34
CA GLU A 144 11.66 15.33 5.54
C GLU A 144 12.37 13.98 5.69
N GLY A 145 12.22 13.07 4.72
CA GLY A 145 12.84 11.76 4.72
C GLY A 145 12.13 10.69 5.56
N LYS A 146 10.91 10.94 6.06
CA LYS A 146 10.12 9.91 6.74
C LYS A 146 9.64 8.87 5.74
N VAL A 147 9.83 7.59 6.07
CA VAL A 147 9.37 6.47 5.25
C VAL A 147 8.08 5.91 5.82
N LYS A 148 7.10 5.69 4.95
CA LYS A 148 5.81 5.12 5.28
C LYS A 148 5.51 3.92 4.38
N VAL A 149 5.25 2.76 4.96
CA VAL A 149 4.75 1.58 4.26
C VAL A 149 3.24 1.71 4.09
N THR A 150 2.77 1.55 2.86
CA THR A 150 1.35 1.65 2.47
C THR A 150 0.85 0.29 1.99
N ASP A 151 -0.47 0.15 1.88
CA ASP A 151 -1.10 -1.00 1.22
C ASP A 151 -0.66 -2.35 1.78
N PHE A 152 -0.95 -2.59 3.07
CA PHE A 152 -0.78 -3.91 3.68
C PHE A 152 -1.63 -4.91 2.89
N GLY A 153 -0.96 -5.62 1.97
CA GLY A 153 -1.57 -6.49 0.95
C GLY A 153 -2.19 -7.75 1.54
N ILE A 154 -3.37 -7.62 2.12
CA ILE A 154 -4.21 -8.79 2.47
C ILE A 154 -4.73 -9.47 1.19
N VAL A 155 -4.48 -8.87 0.05
CA VAL A 155 -4.96 -9.28 -1.28
C VAL A 155 -3.96 -10.19 -2.02
N SER A 156 -2.99 -10.78 -1.37
CA SER A 156 -2.22 -11.83 -2.04
C SER A 156 -3.08 -13.08 -2.17
N LEU A 157 -3.50 -13.34 -3.38
CA LEU A 157 -4.22 -14.52 -3.84
C LEU A 157 -3.41 -15.80 -3.57
N GLN A 158 -3.56 -16.40 -2.41
CA GLN A 158 -2.88 -17.67 -2.15
C GLN A 158 -3.75 -18.90 -2.38
N ASN A 159 -4.91 -18.82 -3.02
CA ASN A 159 -5.69 -20.03 -3.31
C ASN A 159 -6.55 -19.99 -4.58
N GLU A 160 -6.27 -19.19 -5.57
CA GLU A 160 -6.95 -19.38 -6.86
C GLU A 160 -5.93 -19.36 -8.00
N GLU A 161 -5.63 -20.55 -8.49
CA GLU A 161 -5.03 -20.87 -9.79
C GLU A 161 -5.77 -20.09 -10.86
N SER A 162 -5.24 -19.03 -11.40
CA SER A 162 -5.58 -18.54 -12.74
C SER A 162 -5.38 -17.06 -13.05
N ASP A 163 -5.21 -16.16 -12.06
CA ASP A 163 -5.15 -14.72 -12.38
C ASP A 163 -3.72 -14.15 -12.52
N ILE A 164 -2.69 -14.92 -12.19
CA ILE A 164 -1.29 -14.47 -12.32
C ILE A 164 -0.87 -14.27 -13.78
N THR A 165 -1.58 -14.90 -14.72
CA THR A 165 -1.21 -14.89 -16.15
C THR A 165 -2.05 -13.96 -17.03
N LYS A 166 -3.10 -13.31 -16.52
CA LYS A 166 -4.09 -12.63 -17.36
C LYS A 166 -3.99 -11.11 -17.49
N THR A 167 -3.14 -10.43 -16.72
CA THR A 167 -3.01 -8.97 -16.87
C THR A 167 -1.56 -8.55 -17.04
N GLY A 168 -1.24 -7.93 -18.17
CA GLY A 168 0.09 -7.46 -18.54
C GLY A 168 0.77 -6.47 -17.58
N SER A 169 0.14 -6.13 -16.44
CA SER A 169 0.70 -5.32 -15.35
C SER A 169 1.60 -6.13 -14.40
N ILE A 170 1.71 -7.44 -14.58
CA ILE A 170 2.36 -8.37 -13.63
C ILE A 170 3.88 -8.37 -13.76
N LEU A 171 4.46 -8.00 -14.93
CA LEU A 171 5.90 -8.09 -15.14
C LEU A 171 6.73 -7.30 -14.10
N GLY A 172 6.27 -6.14 -13.63
CA GLY A 172 7.00 -5.32 -12.66
C GLY A 172 6.87 -5.80 -11.21
N THR A 173 5.73 -6.39 -10.84
CA THR A 173 5.46 -6.86 -9.46
C THR A 173 6.08 -8.24 -9.22
N ALA A 174 6.21 -9.08 -10.25
CA ALA A 174 6.77 -10.43 -10.15
C ALA A 174 8.19 -10.46 -9.57
N SER A 175 8.96 -9.42 -9.76
CA SER A 175 10.34 -9.33 -9.28
C SER A 175 10.49 -9.31 -7.75
N TYR A 176 9.45 -8.88 -7.02
CA TYR A 176 9.47 -8.73 -5.55
C TYR A 176 8.80 -9.91 -4.84
N ILE A 177 8.21 -10.84 -5.58
CA ILE A 177 7.51 -12.02 -5.06
C ILE A 177 8.53 -13.00 -4.48
N SER A 178 8.32 -13.44 -3.23
CA SER A 178 9.17 -14.44 -2.61
C SER A 178 9.01 -15.82 -3.28
N PRO A 179 10.02 -16.71 -3.18
CA PRO A 179 9.96 -18.04 -3.78
C PRO A 179 8.73 -18.86 -3.33
N GLU A 180 8.35 -18.77 -2.05
CA GLU A 180 7.18 -19.44 -1.51
C GLU A 180 5.88 -18.87 -2.09
N GLN A 181 5.79 -17.54 -2.28
CA GLN A 181 4.65 -16.92 -2.95
C GLN A 181 4.53 -17.40 -4.41
N ALA A 182 5.65 -17.44 -5.13
CA ALA A 182 5.67 -17.92 -6.52
C ALA A 182 5.25 -19.40 -6.65
N GLN A 183 5.44 -20.19 -5.59
CA GLN A 183 5.05 -21.60 -5.52
C GLN A 183 3.65 -21.82 -4.93
N GLY A 184 2.90 -20.75 -4.60
CA GLY A 184 1.59 -20.88 -3.95
C GLY A 184 1.63 -21.44 -2.52
N LYS A 185 2.81 -21.41 -1.87
CA LYS A 185 2.99 -21.88 -0.50
C LYS A 185 2.53 -20.82 0.51
N PRO A 186 2.27 -21.19 1.77
CA PRO A 186 1.92 -20.25 2.83
C PRO A 186 2.97 -19.14 2.98
N VAL A 187 2.51 -17.89 3.06
CA VAL A 187 3.32 -16.69 3.20
C VAL A 187 3.49 -16.35 4.68
N SER A 188 4.69 -15.97 5.04
CA SER A 188 5.08 -15.61 6.40
C SER A 188 5.85 -14.28 6.44
N LYS A 189 6.30 -13.88 7.62
CA LYS A 189 7.13 -12.68 7.78
C LYS A 189 8.44 -12.74 6.98
N GLU A 190 8.96 -13.94 6.73
CA GLU A 190 10.16 -14.18 5.93
C GLU A 190 9.94 -13.77 4.47
N SER A 191 8.72 -13.88 3.95
CA SER A 191 8.37 -13.43 2.61
C SER A 191 8.48 -11.90 2.47
N ASP A 192 8.07 -11.15 3.50
CA ASP A 192 8.25 -9.70 3.51
C ASP A 192 9.75 -9.34 3.54
N LEU A 193 10.56 -10.05 4.34
CA LEU A 193 12.00 -9.82 4.42
C LEU A 193 12.70 -10.11 3.08
N TYR A 194 12.28 -11.15 2.37
CA TYR A 194 12.74 -11.41 1.01
C TYR A 194 12.46 -10.21 0.08
N SER A 195 11.23 -9.73 0.09
CA SER A 195 10.79 -8.60 -0.75
C SER A 195 11.54 -7.31 -0.40
N VAL A 196 11.81 -7.05 0.90
CA VAL A 196 12.64 -5.94 1.36
C VAL A 196 14.07 -6.10 0.83
N SER A 197 14.67 -7.27 0.98
CA SER A 197 16.06 -7.52 0.53
C SER A 197 16.18 -7.32 -0.98
N TYR A 198 15.26 -7.86 -1.77
CA TYR A 198 15.24 -7.68 -3.21
C TYR A 198 15.06 -6.20 -3.58
N THR A 199 14.13 -5.49 -2.94
CA THR A 199 13.93 -4.05 -3.13
C THR A 199 15.25 -3.29 -2.92
N HIS A 200 15.98 -3.57 -1.84
CA HIS A 200 17.20 -2.84 -1.49
C HIS A 200 18.38 -3.19 -2.40
N LEU A 201 18.54 -4.48 -2.74
CA LEU A 201 19.64 -4.94 -3.62
C LEU A 201 19.48 -4.46 -5.06
N THR A 202 18.25 -4.20 -5.49
CA THR A 202 17.95 -3.75 -6.87
C THR A 202 17.84 -2.23 -7.02
N LEU A 203 17.96 -1.46 -5.91
CA LEU A 203 18.01 -0.01 -5.99
C LEU A 203 19.27 0.43 -6.76
N PRO A 204 19.12 1.35 -7.74
CA PRO A 204 20.27 1.87 -8.48
C PRO A 204 21.11 2.76 -7.55
N THR A 205 22.21 2.20 -7.02
CA THR A 205 23.13 2.92 -6.13
C THR A 205 24.29 3.57 -6.90
N LYS A 206 24.73 4.73 -6.41
CA LYS A 206 26.07 5.26 -6.76
C LYS A 206 27.11 4.56 -5.88
N ALA A 207 28.10 3.99 -6.51
CA ALA A 207 29.34 3.62 -5.87
C ALA A 207 30.08 4.88 -5.38
#